data_f0ce5dbdb4ba29faa8c1bb716bf2db9f
#
_entry.id   f0ce5dbdb4ba29faa8c1bb716bf2db9f
#
_cell.length_a   1.000
_cell.length_b   1.000
_cell.length_c   1.000
_cell.angle_alpha   90.00
_cell.angle_beta   90.00
_cell.angle_gamma   90.00
#
_symmetry.space_group_name_H-M   'P 1'
#
loop_
_entity.id
_entity.type
_entity.pdbx_description
1 polymer ?
#
loop_
_entity_poly.entity_id
_entity_poly.type
_entity_poly.pdbx_seq_one_letter_code
_entity_poly.pdbx_strand_id
1 'polypeptide(L)'
;MRINEKIIKETLLKGEQVTLECKKAKAEVPKSVWQTYSAFANTIGGLILLGVDEDLQEKDVSKRFQIIGVDEPNKIITDFWNTLNSDKVNENILLDSDVEVVNVDGAQIVCIHVPQADWMAKPIYLNGNVYKGTFCRCKQGK
;
A
#
# COMPACT_ATOMS: atom_id res chain seq x y z
N MET A 1 -10.69 -9.06 3.93
CA MET A 1 -10.55 -8.28 5.16
C MET A 1 -11.21 -6.93 4.97
N ARG A 2 -11.90 -6.48 5.97
CA ARG A 2 -12.61 -5.21 5.86
C ARG A 2 -11.91 -4.14 6.68
N ILE A 3 -11.54 -3.06 6.02
CA ILE A 3 -10.82 -1.95 6.66
C ILE A 3 -11.83 -0.84 6.96
N ASN A 4 -11.75 -0.27 8.15
CA ASN A 4 -12.60 0.85 8.53
C ASN A 4 -11.75 1.90 9.25
N GLU A 5 -12.39 3.04 9.56
CA GLU A 5 -11.70 4.15 10.20
C GLU A 5 -11.02 3.73 11.50
N LYS A 6 -11.69 2.92 12.30
CA LYS A 6 -11.15 2.49 13.59
C LYS A 6 -9.87 1.68 13.39
N ILE A 7 -9.89 0.76 12.42
CA ILE A 7 -8.73 -0.08 12.14
C ILE A 7 -7.56 0.78 11.66
N ILE A 8 -7.83 1.76 10.80
CA ILE A 8 -6.79 2.64 10.31
C ILE A 8 -6.16 3.41 11.46
N LYS A 9 -6.97 4.00 12.32
CA LYS A 9 -6.46 4.79 13.44
C LYS A 9 -5.65 3.92 14.39
N GLU A 10 -6.10 2.72 14.68
CA GLU A 10 -5.37 1.80 15.55
C GLU A 10 -4.05 1.39 14.93
N THR A 11 -4.05 1.14 13.63
CA THR A 11 -2.84 0.76 12.93
C THR A 11 -1.80 1.87 12.95
N LEU A 12 -2.24 3.11 12.73
CA LEU A 12 -1.32 4.25 12.75
C LEU A 12 -0.76 4.50 14.15
N LEU A 13 -1.53 4.24 15.19
CA LEU A 13 -1.06 4.41 16.56
C LEU A 13 0.03 3.41 16.93
N LYS A 14 0.04 2.26 16.29
CA LYS A 14 1.10 1.27 16.53
C LYS A 14 2.42 1.70 15.92
N GLY A 15 2.37 2.65 15.00
CA GLY A 15 3.57 3.17 14.40
C GLY A 15 4.10 2.33 13.26
N GLU A 16 5.37 2.50 12.96
CA GLU A 16 5.99 1.87 11.81
C GLU A 16 6.03 0.36 11.95
N GLN A 17 5.65 -0.34 10.88
CA GLN A 17 5.66 -1.80 10.82
C GLN A 17 6.07 -2.22 9.42
N VAL A 18 6.62 -3.44 9.33
CA VAL A 18 7.02 -3.96 8.01
C VAL A 18 5.82 -4.22 7.11
N THR A 19 4.62 -4.29 7.69
CA THR A 19 3.40 -4.59 6.96
C THR A 19 2.53 -3.35 6.72
N LEU A 20 3.08 -2.16 6.94
CA LEU A 20 2.35 -0.92 6.74
C LEU A 20 3.18 0.05 5.92
N GLU A 21 2.58 0.62 4.88
CA GLU A 21 3.20 1.66 4.09
C GLU A 21 2.20 2.79 3.87
N CYS A 22 2.57 4.00 4.26
CA CYS A 22 1.73 5.19 4.09
C CYS A 22 2.35 6.08 3.03
N LYS A 23 1.53 6.60 2.13
CA LYS A 23 2.00 7.45 1.03
C LYS A 23 1.04 8.60 0.82
N LYS A 24 1.59 9.78 0.53
CA LYS A 24 0.76 10.90 0.10
C LYS A 24 0.30 10.64 -1.33
N ALA A 25 -0.91 11.05 -1.63
CA ALA A 25 -1.44 10.95 -2.98
C ALA A 25 -2.59 11.95 -3.11
N LYS A 26 -2.74 12.55 -4.27
CA LYS A 26 -3.84 13.47 -4.54
C LYS A 26 -4.79 12.87 -5.57
N ALA A 27 -4.35 12.76 -6.81
CA ALA A 27 -5.18 12.27 -7.90
C ALA A 27 -4.52 11.14 -8.68
N GLU A 28 -3.29 10.78 -8.33
CA GLU A 28 -2.53 9.78 -9.06
C GLU A 28 -1.94 8.75 -8.12
N VAL A 29 -1.74 7.55 -8.64
CA VAL A 29 -1.08 6.48 -7.89
C VAL A 29 0.42 6.81 -7.83
N PRO A 30 1.00 6.93 -6.63
CA PRO A 30 2.45 7.13 -6.54
C PRO A 30 3.19 5.97 -7.18
N LYS A 31 4.24 6.29 -7.93
CA LYS A 31 5.01 5.26 -8.63
C LYS A 31 5.61 4.23 -7.70
N SER A 32 5.95 4.64 -6.49
CA SER A 32 6.56 3.75 -5.51
C SER A 32 5.58 2.70 -4.96
N VAL A 33 4.29 2.85 -5.22
CA VAL A 33 3.30 1.84 -4.82
C VAL A 33 3.65 0.48 -5.40
N TRP A 34 4.18 0.46 -6.62
CA TRP A 34 4.44 -0.81 -7.30
C TRP A 34 5.59 -1.58 -6.67
N GLN A 35 6.63 -0.88 -6.21
CA GLN A 35 7.70 -1.54 -5.46
C GLN A 35 7.17 -2.11 -4.16
N THR A 36 6.29 -1.37 -3.49
CA THR A 36 5.69 -1.82 -2.24
C THR A 36 4.78 -3.02 -2.48
N TYR A 37 4.01 -3.00 -3.57
CA TYR A 37 3.17 -4.14 -3.95
C TYR A 37 4.01 -5.40 -4.11
N SER A 38 5.08 -5.31 -4.89
CA SER A 38 5.98 -6.45 -5.09
C SER A 38 6.55 -6.92 -3.75
N ALA A 39 7.04 -5.98 -2.95
CA ALA A 39 7.67 -6.32 -1.67
C ALA A 39 6.70 -7.01 -0.72
N PHE A 40 5.48 -6.51 -0.60
CA PHE A 40 4.48 -7.13 0.27
C PHE A 40 4.08 -8.52 -0.24
N ALA A 41 3.82 -8.62 -1.55
CA ALA A 41 3.40 -9.89 -2.13
C ALA A 41 4.45 -10.97 -1.97
N ASN A 42 5.72 -10.60 -2.02
CA ASN A 42 6.83 -11.56 -1.92
C ASN A 42 7.22 -11.90 -0.48
N THR A 43 6.68 -11.19 0.51
CA THR A 43 7.00 -11.46 1.91
C THR A 43 5.77 -11.90 2.67
N ILE A 44 5.24 -11.05 3.55
CA ILE A 44 4.14 -11.46 4.42
C ILE A 44 2.86 -10.66 4.16
N GLY A 45 2.82 -9.92 3.04
CA GLY A 45 1.69 -9.07 2.75
C GLY A 45 1.75 -7.77 3.52
N GLY A 46 0.74 -6.94 3.34
CA GLY A 46 0.70 -5.67 4.06
C GLY A 46 -0.42 -4.76 3.60
N LEU A 47 -0.46 -3.59 4.19
CA LEU A 47 -1.47 -2.59 3.95
C LEU A 47 -0.81 -1.32 3.44
N ILE A 48 -1.30 -0.81 2.31
CA ILE A 48 -0.86 0.46 1.74
C ILE A 48 -1.99 1.46 1.95
N LEU A 49 -1.67 2.60 2.56
CA LEU A 49 -2.63 3.67 2.79
C LEU A 49 -2.22 4.88 1.96
N LEU A 50 -3.06 5.27 1.02
CA LEU A 50 -2.83 6.46 0.20
C LEU A 50 -3.63 7.62 0.77
N GLY A 51 -2.96 8.74 0.98
CA GLY A 51 -3.56 9.91 1.60
C GLY A 51 -3.10 10.12 3.04
N VAL A 52 -2.06 9.43 3.45
CA VAL A 52 -1.49 9.57 4.79
C VAL A 52 -0.01 9.97 4.64
N ASP A 53 0.36 11.05 5.31
CA ASP A 53 1.74 11.51 5.33
C ASP A 53 2.41 11.00 6.59
N GLU A 54 3.64 10.55 6.45
CA GLU A 54 4.42 10.06 7.58
C GLU A 54 5.64 10.95 7.79
N ASP A 55 5.77 11.51 8.99
CA ASP A 55 6.95 12.27 9.36
C ASP A 55 7.93 11.32 10.03
N LEU A 56 8.92 10.89 9.27
CA LEU A 56 9.89 9.91 9.75
C LEU A 56 10.78 10.44 10.86
N GLN A 57 10.82 11.75 11.06
CA GLN A 57 11.64 12.36 12.10
C GLN A 57 10.87 12.55 13.41
N GLU A 58 9.56 12.40 13.38
CA GLU A 58 8.75 12.56 14.58
C GLU A 58 8.87 11.32 15.45
N LYS A 59 9.24 11.51 16.70
CA LYS A 59 9.42 10.39 17.64
C LYS A 59 8.12 9.99 18.32
N ASP A 60 7.20 10.92 18.45
CA ASP A 60 5.90 10.64 19.07
C ASP A 60 5.00 9.97 18.01
N VAL A 61 4.70 8.69 18.20
CA VAL A 61 3.92 7.92 17.24
C VAL A 61 2.57 8.58 16.99
N SER A 62 1.97 9.19 17.99
CA SER A 62 0.65 9.82 17.83
C SER A 62 0.70 11.02 16.90
N LYS A 63 1.87 11.56 16.61
CA LYS A 63 2.04 12.72 15.74
C LYS A 63 2.75 12.38 14.45
N ARG A 64 3.21 11.14 14.31
CA ARG A 64 4.00 10.75 13.14
C ARG A 64 3.17 10.72 11.87
N PHE A 65 1.92 10.33 11.96
CA PHE A 65 1.07 10.15 10.79
C PHE A 65 0.04 11.25 10.74
N GLN A 66 -0.11 11.85 9.57
CA GLN A 66 -1.09 12.90 9.34
C GLN A 66 -2.05 12.45 8.24
N ILE A 67 -3.33 12.44 8.56
CA ILE A 67 -4.37 12.08 7.58
C ILE A 67 -4.59 13.30 6.69
N ILE A 68 -4.22 13.17 5.43
CA ILE A 68 -4.38 14.26 4.45
C ILE A 68 -5.54 13.98 3.52
N GLY A 69 -5.69 12.73 3.12
CA GLY A 69 -6.71 12.32 2.17
C GLY A 69 -6.26 12.47 0.73
N VAL A 70 -7.04 11.90 -0.17
CA VAL A 70 -6.82 12.02 -1.61
C VAL A 70 -7.96 12.86 -2.19
N ASP A 71 -7.69 13.53 -3.31
CA ASP A 71 -8.67 14.40 -3.94
C ASP A 71 -9.61 13.64 -4.87
N GLU A 72 -9.08 12.61 -5.56
CA GLU A 72 -9.86 11.87 -6.53
C GLU A 72 -9.68 10.36 -6.32
N PRO A 73 -10.32 9.81 -5.30
CA PRO A 73 -10.12 8.40 -4.97
C PRO A 73 -10.57 7.45 -6.08
N ASN A 74 -11.64 7.78 -6.79
CA ASN A 74 -12.11 6.90 -7.87
C ASN A 74 -11.13 6.85 -9.02
N LYS A 75 -10.51 7.98 -9.35
CA LYS A 75 -9.48 8.02 -10.37
C LYS A 75 -8.27 7.19 -9.97
N ILE A 76 -7.86 7.33 -8.73
CA ILE A 76 -6.72 6.56 -8.20
C ILE A 76 -7.00 5.07 -8.29
N ILE A 77 -8.18 4.64 -7.89
CA ILE A 77 -8.55 3.22 -7.91
C ILE A 77 -8.59 2.70 -9.34
N THR A 78 -9.19 3.47 -10.26
CA THR A 78 -9.24 3.06 -11.66
C THR A 78 -7.83 2.93 -12.23
N ASP A 79 -6.98 3.93 -12.00
CA ASP A 79 -5.62 3.91 -12.50
C ASP A 79 -4.82 2.76 -11.88
N PHE A 80 -5.06 2.50 -10.60
CA PHE A 80 -4.39 1.39 -9.91
C PHE A 80 -4.70 0.06 -10.58
N TRP A 81 -6.00 -0.23 -10.80
CA TRP A 81 -6.40 -1.49 -11.41
C TRP A 81 -5.90 -1.59 -12.85
N ASN A 82 -5.95 -0.49 -13.61
CA ASN A 82 -5.46 -0.51 -14.98
C ASN A 82 -3.97 -0.83 -15.03
N THR A 83 -3.20 -0.23 -14.14
CA THR A 83 -1.74 -0.48 -14.10
C THR A 83 -1.45 -1.88 -13.61
N LEU A 84 -2.17 -2.35 -12.60
CA LEU A 84 -1.97 -3.69 -12.06
C LEU A 84 -2.23 -4.76 -13.12
N ASN A 85 -3.20 -4.53 -13.99
CA ASN A 85 -3.56 -5.48 -15.04
C ASN A 85 -2.81 -5.25 -16.34
N SER A 86 -1.82 -4.36 -16.32
CA SER A 86 -0.96 -4.09 -17.48
C SER A 86 0.32 -4.90 -17.37
N ASP A 87 1.30 -4.56 -18.21
CA ASP A 87 2.61 -5.20 -18.18
C ASP A 87 3.48 -4.73 -17.02
N LYS A 88 2.98 -3.80 -16.21
CA LYS A 88 3.76 -3.27 -15.09
C LYS A 88 4.11 -4.34 -14.07
N VAL A 89 3.17 -5.25 -13.81
CA VAL A 89 3.31 -6.31 -12.80
C VAL A 89 3.04 -7.64 -13.48
N ASN A 90 3.83 -8.65 -13.15
CA ASN A 90 3.66 -9.95 -13.80
C ASN A 90 2.37 -10.67 -13.37
N GLU A 91 1.81 -10.33 -12.22
CA GLU A 91 0.61 -11.01 -11.76
C GLU A 91 -0.22 -10.14 -10.82
N ASN A 92 -1.55 -10.17 -11.02
CA ASN A 92 -2.50 -9.51 -10.14
C ASN A 92 -3.01 -10.55 -9.14
N ILE A 93 -2.64 -10.39 -7.87
CA ILE A 93 -3.06 -11.31 -6.80
C ILE A 93 -4.14 -10.71 -5.92
N LEU A 94 -4.72 -9.56 -6.30
CA LEU A 94 -5.71 -8.87 -5.48
C LEU A 94 -7.12 -9.25 -5.87
N LEU A 95 -8.01 -9.23 -4.89
CA LEU A 95 -9.45 -9.30 -5.09
C LEU A 95 -10.01 -7.88 -5.10
N ASP A 96 -11.21 -7.72 -5.67
CA ASP A 96 -11.85 -6.39 -5.69
C ASP A 96 -11.96 -5.80 -4.29
N SER A 97 -12.23 -6.64 -3.30
CA SER A 97 -12.39 -6.19 -1.92
C SER A 97 -11.08 -5.76 -1.26
N ASP A 98 -9.95 -5.98 -1.92
CA ASP A 98 -8.65 -5.58 -1.36
C ASP A 98 -8.36 -4.11 -1.56
N VAL A 99 -9.14 -3.40 -2.35
CA VAL A 99 -8.95 -1.98 -2.61
C VAL A 99 -10.25 -1.26 -2.28
N GLU A 100 -10.20 -0.32 -1.34
CA GLU A 100 -11.41 0.40 -0.93
C GLU A 100 -11.08 1.80 -0.46
N VAL A 101 -12.11 2.65 -0.46
CA VAL A 101 -12.00 4.01 0.07
C VAL A 101 -12.59 4.01 1.47
N VAL A 102 -11.84 4.55 2.42
CA VAL A 102 -12.29 4.67 3.80
C VAL A 102 -12.24 6.14 4.19
N ASN A 103 -13.32 6.61 4.81
CA ASN A 103 -13.39 7.98 5.29
C ASN A 103 -12.82 8.04 6.71
N VAL A 104 -11.79 8.86 6.89
CA VAL A 104 -11.14 9.00 8.19
C VAL A 104 -11.14 10.49 8.53
N ASP A 105 -11.88 10.88 9.55
CA ASP A 105 -11.99 12.29 9.99
C ASP A 105 -12.36 13.23 8.84
N GLY A 106 -13.22 12.79 7.95
CA GLY A 106 -13.65 13.59 6.81
C GLY A 106 -12.75 13.53 5.60
N ALA A 107 -11.61 12.87 5.69
CA ALA A 107 -10.69 12.71 4.57
C ALA A 107 -10.85 11.31 3.97
N GLN A 108 -10.72 11.23 2.64
CA GLN A 108 -10.86 9.95 1.95
C GLN A 108 -9.49 9.32 1.76
N ILE A 109 -9.34 8.10 2.25
CA ILE A 109 -8.10 7.35 2.20
C ILE A 109 -8.33 6.14 1.30
N VAL A 110 -7.41 5.88 0.37
CA VAL A 110 -7.46 4.66 -0.43
C VAL A 110 -6.63 3.60 0.27
N CYS A 111 -7.27 2.48 0.59
CA CYS A 111 -6.65 1.38 1.32
C CYS A 111 -6.44 0.23 0.37
N ILE A 112 -5.22 -0.27 0.29
CA ILE A 112 -4.87 -1.40 -0.57
C ILE A 112 -4.29 -2.49 0.31
N HIS A 113 -4.99 -3.60 0.39
CA HIS A 113 -4.52 -4.76 1.13
C HIS A 113 -3.82 -5.71 0.16
N VAL A 114 -2.53 -5.93 0.35
CA VAL A 114 -1.75 -6.82 -0.50
C VAL A 114 -1.50 -8.11 0.27
N PRO A 115 -2.10 -9.22 -0.16
CA PRO A 115 -1.84 -10.49 0.53
C PRO A 115 -0.47 -11.03 0.16
N GLN A 116 0.03 -11.97 0.94
CA GLN A 116 1.21 -12.71 0.55
C GLN A 116 0.84 -13.61 -0.62
N ALA A 117 1.63 -13.58 -1.68
CA ALA A 117 1.39 -14.42 -2.85
C ALA A 117 1.67 -15.89 -2.51
N ASP A 118 0.95 -16.80 -3.17
CA ASP A 118 1.28 -18.22 -3.10
C ASP A 118 2.70 -18.44 -3.60
N TRP A 119 3.38 -19.43 -3.03
CA TRP A 119 4.75 -19.68 -3.45
C TRP A 119 4.83 -19.97 -4.96
N MET A 120 3.78 -20.54 -5.53
CA MET A 120 3.76 -20.81 -6.97
C MET A 120 3.63 -19.57 -7.82
N ALA A 121 3.12 -18.47 -7.25
CA ALA A 121 3.00 -17.21 -7.96
C ALA A 121 4.23 -16.33 -7.77
N LYS A 122 5.11 -16.67 -6.83
CA LYS A 122 6.32 -15.88 -6.59
C LYS A 122 7.40 -16.22 -7.59
N PRO A 123 8.26 -15.26 -7.91
CA PRO A 123 8.25 -13.90 -7.40
C PRO A 123 7.27 -13.01 -8.14
N ILE A 124 6.75 -12.02 -7.45
CA ILE A 124 5.97 -10.94 -8.06
C ILE A 124 6.96 -9.85 -8.43
N TYR A 125 7.05 -9.48 -9.71
CA TYR A 125 8.07 -8.54 -10.15
C TYR A 125 7.48 -7.53 -11.13
N LEU A 126 8.25 -6.47 -11.33
CA LEU A 126 7.83 -5.32 -12.12
C LEU A 126 8.58 -5.24 -13.44
N ASN A 127 7.93 -4.63 -14.43
CA ASN A 127 8.57 -4.24 -15.69
C ASN A 127 9.18 -5.41 -16.45
N GLY A 128 8.66 -6.61 -16.26
CA GLY A 128 9.14 -7.79 -16.98
C GLY A 128 10.54 -8.21 -16.59
N ASN A 129 11.10 -7.71 -15.49
CA ASN A 129 12.47 -7.97 -15.12
C ASN A 129 12.53 -8.59 -13.73
N VAL A 130 12.67 -9.92 -13.68
CA VAL A 130 12.67 -10.63 -12.42
C VAL A 130 13.88 -10.29 -11.55
N TYR A 131 14.99 -9.91 -12.16
CA TYR A 131 16.20 -9.61 -11.40
C TYR A 131 16.20 -8.23 -10.78
N LYS A 132 15.70 -7.23 -11.52
CA LYS A 132 15.70 -5.84 -11.06
C LYS A 132 14.35 -5.38 -10.59
N GLY A 133 13.29 -6.11 -10.93
CA GLY A 133 11.92 -5.71 -10.58
C GLY A 133 11.31 -6.47 -9.41
N THR A 134 12.07 -7.37 -8.79
CA THR A 134 11.58 -8.14 -7.64
C THR A 134 12.01 -7.45 -6.35
N PHE A 135 11.02 -7.15 -5.51
CA PHE A 135 11.28 -6.47 -4.24
C PHE A 135 10.81 -7.33 -3.09
N CYS A 136 11.49 -7.22 -1.96
CA CYS A 136 11.14 -7.92 -0.74
C CYS A 136 11.11 -6.94 0.39
N ARG A 137 10.26 -7.20 1.37
CA ARG A 137 10.20 -6.38 2.56
C ARG A 137 10.51 -7.25 3.75
N CYS A 138 11.68 -7.07 4.30
CA CYS A 138 12.15 -7.85 5.41
C CYS A 138 12.28 -6.98 6.63
N LYS A 139 12.06 -7.57 7.78
CA LYS A 139 12.37 -6.88 9.01
C LYS A 139 13.88 -6.77 9.09
N GLN A 140 14.37 -5.53 9.15
CA GLN A 140 15.79 -5.31 9.17
C GLN A 140 16.31 -5.40 10.57
N GLY A 141 17.26 -6.24 10.73
CA GLY A 141 17.99 -6.26 11.98
C GLY A 141 18.98 -5.15 12.04
N LYS A 142 19.07 -4.53 11.01
CA LYS A 142 19.99 -3.60 10.92
C LYS A 142 19.82 -2.59 10.30
#